data_9f905b9929c11ccfae3f14a8cad43f7a
#
_entry.id   9f905b9929c11ccfae3f14a8cad43f7a
#
_cell.length_a   1.000
_cell.length_b   1.000
_cell.length_c   1.000
_cell.angle_alpha   90.00
_cell.angle_beta   90.00
_cell.angle_gamma   90.00
#
_symmetry.space_group_name_H-M   'P 1'
#
loop_
_entity.id
_entity.type
_entity.pdbx_description
1 polymer ?
#
loop_
_entity_poly.entity_id
_entity_poly.type
_entity_poly.pdbx_seq_one_letter_code
_entity_poly.pdbx_strand_id
1 'polypeptide(L)'
;SSDLDVDRYTVEGIYQQVYLAARELNIEKLPPAAQESWVNSRLQYTHGYGVVMTPAVQGGDEPITWFVRDIPIQSDFGVKVGRPGIYYGEGKYQYVIAPNEIGEIDHPQGNTNVMTDYTGGGGVPLDSILRKILFAVYFGDRNIFFTTKTTSESRIIFRQNFVEAIQIITPFFLLENDPYIVTTSDGLFWIQDAYTLSNYYPYSQPYDTDISERMFGDLNFNYIRNSVKIVVDAYNGDIRYYISNPADPIVQAYRRIYPGLLKDMEEMPQELRKHVRYPKQYFTVQMSMFSRYHQVNPILFYQEEDDWEFIEMNYGPLLPYYLTLNLLNPQKQEFILVSPMSPTGRDNLRSLVIAGCDEENYGKIFVYSFPKGEQIFGPAQIIALINQDTAIAQELTLWDQAGSRVIFGKMIVLPIGNSILYVQPIYLESAYRLKIPELRRIIVSQGDLVVMDRTLED
;
A
#
# COMPACT_ATOMS: atom_id res chain seq x y z
N SER A 1 -0.74 5.58 12.53
CA SER A 1 -0.86 5.23 11.11
C SER A 1 -0.81 3.73 10.97
N SER A 2 -1.64 3.20 10.13
CA SER A 2 -1.68 1.76 9.87
C SER A 2 -0.60 1.38 8.88
N ASP A 3 -0.42 2.09 7.79
CA ASP A 3 0.52 1.75 6.73
C ASP A 3 1.09 2.98 6.03
N LEU A 4 2.17 2.79 5.29
CA LEU A 4 2.81 3.80 4.47
C LEU A 4 2.60 3.45 2.99
N ASP A 5 1.68 4.14 2.37
CA ASP A 5 1.36 3.98 0.96
C ASP A 5 2.37 4.65 0.04
N VAL A 6 2.62 4.01 -1.09
CA VAL A 6 3.41 4.57 -2.19
C VAL A 6 2.47 4.91 -3.34
N ASP A 7 2.47 6.16 -3.77
CA ASP A 7 1.63 6.62 -4.86
C ASP A 7 2.36 7.70 -5.67
N ARG A 8 1.71 8.29 -6.64
CA ARG A 8 2.22 9.39 -7.46
C ARG A 8 1.21 10.54 -7.51
N TYR A 9 1.73 11.73 -7.41
CA TYR A 9 0.96 12.97 -7.50
C TYR A 9 1.66 13.98 -8.40
N THR A 10 0.88 14.88 -9.00
CA THR A 10 1.43 16.07 -9.63
C THR A 10 1.37 17.20 -8.61
N VAL A 11 2.53 17.57 -8.08
CA VAL A 11 2.69 18.63 -7.09
C VAL A 11 3.44 19.78 -7.74
N GLU A 12 2.85 20.99 -7.74
CA GLU A 12 3.39 22.17 -8.44
C GLU A 12 3.75 21.92 -9.91
N GLY A 13 2.99 21.07 -10.59
CA GLY A 13 3.21 20.71 -12.00
C GLY A 13 4.27 19.63 -12.22
N ILE A 14 4.91 19.12 -11.17
CA ILE A 14 5.89 18.04 -11.23
C ILE A 14 5.23 16.72 -10.87
N TYR A 15 5.27 15.77 -11.80
CA TYR A 15 4.82 14.40 -11.55
C TYR A 15 5.90 13.65 -10.76
N GLN A 16 5.54 13.15 -9.57
CA GLN A 16 6.52 12.53 -8.68
C GLN A 16 5.89 11.47 -7.77
N GLN A 17 6.72 10.57 -7.33
CA GLN A 17 6.38 9.56 -6.34
C GLN A 17 6.32 10.16 -4.94
N VAL A 18 5.32 9.75 -4.18
CA VAL A 18 5.11 10.20 -2.80
C VAL A 18 4.93 9.03 -1.86
N TYR A 19 5.21 9.27 -0.59
CA TYR A 19 4.74 8.46 0.52
C TYR A 19 3.55 9.14 1.18
N LEU A 20 2.52 8.35 1.44
CA LEU A 20 1.25 8.80 2.00
C LEU A 20 0.86 7.91 3.18
N ALA A 21 0.36 8.49 4.27
CA ALA A 21 -0.14 7.72 5.40
C ALA A 21 -1.41 8.35 5.98
N ALA A 22 -2.43 7.53 6.21
CA ALA A 22 -3.64 7.92 6.88
C ALA A 22 -3.42 8.09 8.39
N ARG A 23 -4.02 9.12 8.97
CA ARG A 23 -4.05 9.30 10.42
C ARG A 23 -5.34 8.75 11.00
N GLU A 24 -5.41 7.44 11.07
CA GLU A 24 -6.54 6.74 11.67
C GLU A 24 -6.55 6.87 13.19
N LEU A 25 -7.74 6.84 13.77
CA LEU A 25 -7.92 6.80 15.20
C LEU A 25 -7.63 5.39 15.74
N ASN A 26 -6.69 5.30 16.65
CA ASN A 26 -6.45 4.07 17.41
C ASN A 26 -6.83 4.28 18.88
N ILE A 27 -7.99 3.76 19.27
CA ILE A 27 -8.51 3.91 20.64
C ILE A 27 -7.59 3.24 21.67
N GLU A 28 -6.91 2.14 21.33
CA GLU A 28 -5.98 1.44 22.23
C GLU A 28 -4.76 2.29 22.60
N LYS A 29 -4.44 3.31 21.80
CA LYS A 29 -3.34 4.27 22.08
C LYS A 29 -3.76 5.51 22.87
N LEU A 30 -5.04 5.68 23.14
CA LEU A 30 -5.53 6.79 23.99
C LEU A 30 -5.13 6.54 25.44
N PRO A 31 -5.11 7.60 26.29
CA PRO A 31 -4.91 7.42 27.73
C PRO A 31 -5.97 6.49 28.33
N PRO A 32 -5.64 5.64 29.32
CA PRO A 32 -6.55 4.65 29.90
C PRO A 32 -7.91 5.22 30.31
N ALA A 33 -7.93 6.39 30.95
CA ALA A 33 -9.15 7.08 31.36
C ALA A 33 -10.07 7.44 30.17
N ALA A 34 -9.50 7.69 29.00
CA ALA A 34 -10.27 7.95 27.78
C ALA A 34 -10.81 6.66 27.16
N GLN A 35 -10.04 5.58 27.23
CA GLN A 35 -10.47 4.25 26.75
C GLN A 35 -11.62 3.68 27.57
N GLU A 36 -11.58 3.80 28.90
CA GLU A 36 -12.58 3.26 29.81
C GLU A 36 -13.90 4.05 29.79
N SER A 37 -13.88 5.31 29.38
CA SER A 37 -15.08 6.13 29.27
C SER A 37 -15.88 5.78 28.03
N TRP A 38 -17.10 5.26 28.23
CA TRP A 38 -18.04 4.99 27.13
C TRP A 38 -18.32 6.23 26.30
N VAL A 39 -18.49 7.39 26.95
CA VAL A 39 -18.73 8.67 26.27
C VAL A 39 -17.55 9.02 25.36
N ASN A 40 -16.34 8.92 25.87
CA ASN A 40 -15.15 9.22 25.08
C ASN A 40 -15.01 8.27 23.90
N SER A 41 -15.07 6.95 24.15
CA SER A 41 -14.80 5.94 23.14
C SER A 41 -15.93 5.73 22.13
N ARG A 42 -17.16 6.21 22.40
CA ARG A 42 -18.33 6.01 21.52
C ARG A 42 -18.94 7.29 20.95
N LEU A 43 -18.72 8.44 21.61
CA LEU A 43 -19.34 9.69 21.23
C LEU A 43 -18.33 10.79 20.84
N GLN A 44 -17.14 10.82 21.46
CA GLN A 44 -16.17 11.90 21.23
C GLN A 44 -15.03 11.49 20.30
N TYR A 45 -14.37 10.36 20.55
CA TYR A 45 -13.32 9.84 19.67
C TYR A 45 -13.92 8.88 18.64
N THR A 46 -14.47 9.43 17.58
CA THR A 46 -15.27 8.71 16.58
C THR A 46 -14.53 8.43 15.28
N HIS A 47 -13.52 9.23 14.95
CA HIS A 47 -12.86 9.21 13.64
C HIS A 47 -11.39 9.66 13.71
N GLY A 48 -10.63 9.30 12.68
CA GLY A 48 -9.28 9.79 12.41
C GLY A 48 -9.30 11.11 11.62
N TYR A 49 -8.13 11.75 11.46
CA TYR A 49 -8.05 13.07 10.84
C TYR A 49 -6.93 13.19 9.83
N GLY A 50 -7.29 13.14 8.56
CA GLY A 50 -6.44 13.47 7.44
C GLY A 50 -5.30 12.51 7.16
N VAL A 51 -4.38 12.99 6.35
CA VAL A 51 -3.21 12.26 5.88
C VAL A 51 -1.95 13.08 6.09
N VAL A 52 -0.80 12.42 6.04
CA VAL A 52 0.50 13.04 5.85
C VAL A 52 1.06 12.61 4.51
N MET A 53 1.77 13.50 3.83
CA MET A 53 2.37 13.21 2.52
C MET A 53 3.75 13.85 2.40
N THR A 54 4.69 13.09 1.85
CA THR A 54 6.08 13.53 1.62
C THR A 54 6.56 13.01 0.26
N PRO A 55 7.46 13.72 -0.45
CA PRO A 55 8.09 13.16 -1.63
C PRO A 55 8.89 11.90 -1.27
N ALA A 56 8.93 10.94 -2.20
CA ALA A 56 9.69 9.71 -2.01
C ALA A 56 11.22 9.94 -2.04
N VAL A 57 11.65 11.00 -2.75
CA VAL A 57 13.06 11.41 -2.83
C VAL A 57 13.25 12.68 -2.02
N GLN A 58 14.14 12.64 -1.05
CA GLN A 58 14.49 13.77 -0.20
C GLN A 58 16.01 13.86 -0.04
N GLY A 59 16.54 15.07 0.13
CA GLY A 59 17.95 15.28 0.46
C GLY A 59 18.28 14.74 1.86
N GLY A 60 19.46 14.11 2.02
CA GLY A 60 19.80 13.36 3.25
C GLY A 60 19.91 14.17 4.52
N ASP A 61 20.47 15.37 4.46
CA ASP A 61 20.70 16.25 5.63
C ASP A 61 19.67 17.41 5.75
N GLU A 62 18.71 17.48 4.82
CA GLU A 62 17.66 18.50 4.84
C GLU A 62 16.48 18.06 5.73
N PRO A 63 15.78 19.03 6.35
CA PRO A 63 14.53 18.73 7.03
C PRO A 63 13.52 18.08 6.08
N ILE A 64 12.75 17.11 6.59
CA ILE A 64 11.73 16.43 5.79
C ILE A 64 10.80 17.45 5.15
N THR A 65 10.72 17.42 3.83
CA THR A 65 9.73 18.18 3.07
C THR A 65 8.38 17.50 3.19
N TRP A 66 7.37 18.24 3.59
CA TRP A 66 6.01 17.75 3.72
C TRP A 66 5.10 18.42 2.69
N PHE A 67 4.47 17.64 1.84
CA PHE A 67 3.42 18.14 0.95
C PHE A 67 2.10 18.33 1.70
N VAL A 68 1.82 17.43 2.65
CA VAL A 68 0.68 17.52 3.56
C VAL A 68 1.16 17.14 4.96
N ARG A 69 0.89 18.01 5.94
CA ARG A 69 1.36 17.86 7.32
C ARG A 69 0.37 18.43 8.33
N ASP A 70 0.71 18.34 9.59
CA ASP A 70 0.10 18.96 10.76
C ASP A 70 -1.39 18.63 11.01
N ILE A 71 -1.88 19.08 12.14
CA ILE A 71 -3.27 19.06 12.58
C ILE A 71 -3.58 20.45 13.17
N PRO A 72 -4.47 21.27 12.57
CA PRO A 72 -5.19 21.01 11.32
C PRO A 72 -4.26 20.86 10.11
N ILE A 73 -4.76 20.19 9.07
CA ILE A 73 -4.00 19.91 7.86
C ILE A 73 -3.47 21.19 7.23
N GLN A 74 -2.17 21.18 6.93
CA GLN A 74 -1.47 22.19 6.13
C GLN A 74 -0.93 21.55 4.86
N SER A 75 -1.16 22.23 3.73
CA SER A 75 -0.63 21.84 2.44
C SER A 75 -0.02 23.08 1.77
N ASP A 76 1.30 23.19 1.89
CA ASP A 76 2.04 24.35 1.35
C ASP A 76 2.24 24.26 -0.18
N PHE A 77 2.07 23.07 -0.76
CA PHE A 77 2.34 22.75 -2.16
C PHE A 77 1.07 22.55 -3.00
N GLY A 78 -0.08 23.01 -2.52
CA GLY A 78 -1.33 22.97 -3.27
C GLY A 78 -1.98 21.58 -3.41
N VAL A 79 -1.50 20.56 -2.68
CA VAL A 79 -2.17 19.27 -2.60
C VAL A 79 -3.51 19.45 -1.89
N LYS A 80 -4.59 19.08 -2.56
CA LYS A 80 -5.92 19.23 -2.00
C LYS A 80 -6.24 18.04 -1.11
N VAL A 81 -6.67 18.32 0.10
CA VAL A 81 -7.27 17.34 1.01
C VAL A 81 -8.68 17.83 1.30
N GLY A 82 -9.66 17.19 0.70
CA GLY A 82 -11.08 17.51 0.91
C GLY A 82 -11.51 17.27 2.36
N ARG A 83 -12.63 16.59 2.58
CA ARG A 83 -13.07 16.20 3.94
C ARG A 83 -12.04 15.31 4.62
N PRO A 84 -11.38 15.78 5.72
CA PRO A 84 -10.27 15.04 6.33
C PRO A 84 -10.70 13.93 7.30
N GLY A 85 -11.98 13.87 7.71
CA GLY A 85 -12.47 12.88 8.66
C GLY A 85 -12.39 11.45 8.11
N ILE A 86 -11.81 10.54 8.89
CA ILE A 86 -11.68 9.11 8.55
C ILE A 86 -12.52 8.31 9.53
N TYR A 87 -13.76 8.03 9.15
CA TYR A 87 -14.67 7.16 9.90
C TYR A 87 -14.52 5.69 9.53
N TYR A 88 -14.03 5.42 8.31
CA TYR A 88 -13.82 4.08 7.78
C TYR A 88 -12.37 3.95 7.32
N GLY A 89 -11.67 2.96 7.86
CA GLY A 89 -10.25 2.72 7.63
C GLY A 89 -9.89 1.25 7.77
N GLU A 90 -8.59 0.96 7.92
CA GLU A 90 -8.05 -0.41 8.07
C GLU A 90 -7.91 -0.83 9.54
N GLY A 91 -7.99 0.13 10.47
CA GLY A 91 -7.76 -0.09 11.88
C GLY A 91 -8.80 -0.99 12.56
N LYS A 92 -8.57 -1.26 13.84
CA LYS A 92 -9.54 -1.94 14.69
C LYS A 92 -10.54 -0.95 15.23
N TYR A 93 -11.75 -1.03 14.74
CA TYR A 93 -12.83 -0.16 15.13
C TYR A 93 -13.88 -0.89 15.96
N GLN A 94 -14.56 -0.12 16.78
CA GLN A 94 -15.79 -0.51 17.46
C GLN A 94 -16.94 0.30 16.85
N TYR A 95 -18.16 0.20 17.38
CA TYR A 95 -19.19 1.11 16.95
C TYR A 95 -19.00 2.51 17.58
N VAL A 96 -19.44 3.56 16.88
CA VAL A 96 -19.54 4.93 17.38
C VAL A 96 -20.92 5.51 17.04
N ILE A 97 -21.33 6.56 17.76
CA ILE A 97 -22.61 7.24 17.54
C ILE A 97 -22.33 8.69 17.20
N ALA A 98 -22.70 9.06 15.97
CA ALA A 98 -22.46 10.39 15.40
C ALA A 98 -23.59 10.80 14.43
N PRO A 99 -24.00 12.08 14.36
CA PRO A 99 -23.69 13.13 15.35
C PRO A 99 -24.33 12.86 16.72
N ASN A 100 -23.94 13.62 17.74
CA ASN A 100 -24.48 13.49 19.09
C ASN A 100 -24.50 14.86 19.83
N GLU A 101 -25.19 14.97 20.97
CA GLU A 101 -25.34 16.24 21.72
C GLU A 101 -24.05 16.79 22.32
N ILE A 102 -23.00 15.95 22.45
CA ILE A 102 -21.73 16.36 23.07
C ILE A 102 -20.78 16.95 22.02
N GLY A 103 -20.96 16.56 20.76
CA GLY A 103 -20.04 16.80 19.65
C GLY A 103 -18.88 15.80 19.61
N GLU A 104 -18.27 15.68 18.47
CA GLU A 104 -17.13 14.80 18.19
C GLU A 104 -15.82 15.59 18.23
N ILE A 105 -14.76 15.01 18.70
CA ILE A 105 -13.43 15.62 18.65
C ILE A 105 -12.90 15.45 17.23
N ASP A 106 -12.86 16.56 16.48
CA ASP A 106 -12.28 16.58 15.15
C ASP A 106 -10.74 16.51 15.23
N HIS A 107 -10.15 17.46 15.96
CA HIS A 107 -8.70 17.47 16.17
C HIS A 107 -8.31 18.35 17.37
N PRO A 108 -7.13 18.13 17.96
CA PRO A 108 -6.59 19.02 18.98
C PRO A 108 -6.10 20.33 18.37
N GLN A 109 -6.34 21.44 19.07
CA GLN A 109 -5.82 22.76 18.72
C GLN A 109 -5.28 23.47 19.97
N GLY A 110 -3.96 23.50 20.12
CA GLY A 110 -3.33 24.01 21.34
C GLY A 110 -3.72 23.19 22.57
N ASN A 111 -4.32 23.83 23.57
CA ASN A 111 -4.80 23.19 24.80
C ASN A 111 -6.28 22.80 24.77
N THR A 112 -6.96 22.95 23.63
CA THR A 112 -8.38 22.66 23.46
C THR A 112 -8.59 21.68 22.29
N ASN A 113 -9.82 21.15 22.19
CA ASN A 113 -10.21 20.34 21.05
C ASN A 113 -11.17 21.16 20.17
N VAL A 114 -10.98 21.04 18.86
CA VAL A 114 -11.99 21.47 17.89
C VAL A 114 -13.04 20.39 17.82
N MET A 115 -14.31 20.81 17.90
CA MET A 115 -15.46 19.91 17.85
C MET A 115 -16.10 19.94 16.47
N THR A 116 -16.64 18.82 16.06
CA THR A 116 -17.37 18.66 14.79
C THR A 116 -18.61 17.81 15.01
N ASP A 117 -19.48 17.82 14.00
CA ASP A 117 -20.64 16.94 13.92
C ASP A 117 -20.60 16.17 12.58
N TYR A 118 -20.81 14.88 12.65
CA TYR A 118 -20.89 14.04 11.46
C TYR A 118 -22.10 14.42 10.59
N THR A 119 -21.84 14.78 9.34
CA THR A 119 -22.87 15.17 8.36
C THR A 119 -23.04 14.15 7.24
N GLY A 120 -22.38 13.00 7.35
CA GLY A 120 -22.39 11.96 6.32
C GLY A 120 -23.62 11.06 6.36
N GLY A 121 -23.73 10.24 5.30
CA GLY A 121 -24.81 9.27 5.15
C GLY A 121 -24.52 7.89 5.73
N GLY A 122 -23.28 7.64 6.21
CA GLY A 122 -22.85 6.33 6.71
C GLY A 122 -23.55 5.90 8.01
N GLY A 123 -23.43 4.60 8.33
CA GLY A 123 -24.06 4.02 9.49
C GLY A 123 -25.60 3.90 9.40
N VAL A 124 -26.24 3.50 10.48
CA VAL A 124 -27.69 3.29 10.57
C VAL A 124 -28.32 4.32 11.49
N PRO A 125 -29.41 5.02 11.09
CA PRO A 125 -30.09 5.99 11.96
C PRO A 125 -30.58 5.37 13.27
N LEU A 126 -30.37 6.07 14.40
CA LEU A 126 -30.89 5.71 15.73
C LEU A 126 -32.19 6.48 16.07
N ASP A 127 -33.05 6.65 15.08
CA ASP A 127 -34.26 7.48 15.11
C ASP A 127 -35.45 6.86 15.85
N SER A 128 -35.34 5.59 16.30
CA SER A 128 -36.40 4.90 16.98
C SER A 128 -35.92 4.10 18.19
N ILE A 129 -36.79 3.97 19.19
CA ILE A 129 -36.55 3.17 20.41
C ILE A 129 -36.25 1.71 20.03
N LEU A 130 -36.94 1.16 19.02
CA LEU A 130 -36.73 -0.22 18.57
C LEU A 130 -35.33 -0.40 18.05
N ARG A 131 -34.80 0.51 17.22
CA ARG A 131 -33.42 0.45 16.72
C ARG A 131 -32.39 0.52 17.84
N LYS A 132 -32.63 1.42 18.84
CA LYS A 132 -31.75 1.49 20.03
C LYS A 132 -31.72 0.18 20.80
N ILE A 133 -32.88 -0.48 21.00
CA ILE A 133 -32.93 -1.81 21.65
C ILE A 133 -32.21 -2.86 20.83
N LEU A 134 -32.45 -2.92 19.52
CA LEU A 134 -31.80 -3.90 18.64
C LEU A 134 -30.28 -3.77 18.66
N PHE A 135 -29.76 -2.54 18.56
CA PHE A 135 -28.31 -2.31 18.61
C PHE A 135 -27.73 -2.53 20.00
N ALA A 136 -28.46 -2.19 21.08
CA ALA A 136 -28.04 -2.51 22.45
C ALA A 136 -27.88 -4.02 22.65
N VAL A 137 -28.80 -4.83 22.11
CA VAL A 137 -28.72 -6.29 22.13
C VAL A 137 -27.59 -6.79 21.21
N TYR A 138 -27.48 -6.26 20.00
CA TYR A 138 -26.50 -6.68 19.01
C TYR A 138 -25.05 -6.48 19.50
N PHE A 139 -24.76 -5.33 20.13
CA PHE A 139 -23.43 -5.04 20.68
C PHE A 139 -23.25 -5.48 22.13
N GLY A 140 -24.29 -5.97 22.80
CA GLY A 140 -24.25 -6.29 24.21
C GLY A 140 -24.03 -5.06 25.11
N ASP A 141 -24.37 -3.86 24.63
CA ASP A 141 -24.10 -2.59 25.30
C ASP A 141 -25.39 -1.81 25.56
N ARG A 142 -25.86 -1.89 26.83
CA ARG A 142 -27.07 -1.21 27.29
C ARG A 142 -26.97 0.32 27.26
N ASN A 143 -25.76 0.90 27.22
CA ASN A 143 -25.60 2.34 27.18
C ASN A 143 -26.19 2.94 25.88
N ILE A 144 -26.25 2.19 24.78
CA ILE A 144 -26.91 2.60 23.53
C ILE A 144 -28.40 2.93 23.79
N PHE A 145 -29.07 2.16 24.62
CA PHE A 145 -30.45 2.36 24.95
C PHE A 145 -30.67 3.50 25.98
N PHE A 146 -29.84 3.53 27.03
CA PHE A 146 -30.01 4.46 28.14
C PHE A 146 -29.41 5.85 27.90
N THR A 147 -28.56 6.03 26.89
CA THR A 147 -27.98 7.36 26.63
C THR A 147 -29.02 8.37 26.21
N THR A 148 -28.94 9.55 26.83
CA THR A 148 -29.71 10.72 26.46
C THR A 148 -28.98 11.65 25.50
N LYS A 149 -27.75 11.27 25.08
CA LYS A 149 -26.87 12.10 24.26
C LYS A 149 -27.04 11.90 22.75
N THR A 150 -28.05 11.18 22.33
CA THR A 150 -28.42 11.01 20.92
C THR A 150 -29.47 12.04 20.49
N THR A 151 -29.32 12.54 19.28
CA THR A 151 -30.29 13.41 18.60
C THR A 151 -31.16 12.61 17.63
N SER A 152 -32.13 13.27 16.96
CA SER A 152 -32.91 12.65 15.88
C SER A 152 -32.06 12.30 14.64
N GLU A 153 -30.91 12.94 14.48
CA GLU A 153 -29.98 12.74 13.36
C GLU A 153 -28.87 11.71 13.68
N SER A 154 -28.79 11.27 14.95
CA SER A 154 -27.77 10.32 15.37
C SER A 154 -27.84 9.02 14.60
N ARG A 155 -26.68 8.56 14.19
CA ARG A 155 -26.45 7.30 13.48
C ARG A 155 -25.47 6.45 14.26
N ILE A 156 -25.65 5.15 14.27
CA ILE A 156 -24.65 4.21 14.74
C ILE A 156 -23.79 3.79 13.56
N ILE A 157 -22.51 4.13 13.64
CA ILE A 157 -21.51 3.80 12.63
C ILE A 157 -20.74 2.59 13.15
N PHE A 158 -20.75 1.52 12.40
CA PHE A 158 -20.09 0.25 12.75
C PHE A 158 -19.56 -0.42 11.48
N ARG A 159 -18.78 -1.50 11.65
CA ARG A 159 -18.04 -2.10 10.53
C ARG A 159 -17.17 -1.07 9.82
N GLN A 160 -16.48 -0.27 10.60
CA GLN A 160 -15.63 0.81 10.12
C GLN A 160 -14.34 0.29 9.49
N ASN A 161 -13.93 -0.96 9.79
CA ASN A 161 -12.90 -1.64 8.98
C ASN A 161 -13.51 -2.00 7.62
N PHE A 162 -13.10 -1.27 6.58
CA PHE A 162 -13.69 -1.43 5.24
C PHE A 162 -13.28 -2.76 4.59
N VAL A 163 -12.10 -3.32 4.91
CA VAL A 163 -11.65 -4.62 4.39
C VAL A 163 -12.59 -5.72 4.87
N GLU A 164 -12.89 -5.74 6.18
CA GLU A 164 -13.87 -6.68 6.76
C GLU A 164 -15.27 -6.47 6.18
N ALA A 165 -15.68 -5.20 5.98
CA ALA A 165 -16.98 -4.88 5.38
C ALA A 165 -17.09 -5.41 3.94
N ILE A 166 -16.06 -5.21 3.12
CA ILE A 166 -16.00 -5.74 1.75
C ILE A 166 -16.07 -7.28 1.75
N GLN A 167 -15.33 -7.95 2.62
CA GLN A 167 -15.33 -9.41 2.71
C GLN A 167 -16.72 -9.98 3.09
N ILE A 168 -17.47 -9.24 3.90
CA ILE A 168 -18.85 -9.64 4.25
C ILE A 168 -19.82 -9.43 3.08
N ILE A 169 -19.68 -8.31 2.34
CA ILE A 169 -20.56 -7.97 1.22
C ILE A 169 -20.26 -8.84 0.00
N THR A 170 -18.97 -9.05 -0.29
CA THR A 170 -18.49 -9.78 -1.47
C THR A 170 -17.47 -10.85 -1.12
N PRO A 171 -17.87 -11.91 -0.35
CA PRO A 171 -16.96 -12.96 0.13
C PRO A 171 -16.38 -13.83 -1.00
N PHE A 172 -16.84 -13.63 -2.22
CA PHE A 172 -16.40 -14.35 -3.41
C PHE A 172 -15.24 -13.67 -4.15
N PHE A 173 -14.80 -12.51 -3.69
CA PHE A 173 -13.56 -11.88 -4.14
C PHE A 173 -12.44 -12.10 -3.13
N LEU A 174 -11.25 -12.42 -3.60
CA LEU A 174 -10.05 -12.33 -2.80
C LEU A 174 -9.52 -10.89 -2.87
N LEU A 175 -9.21 -10.31 -1.72
CA LEU A 175 -8.69 -8.95 -1.64
C LEU A 175 -7.15 -8.94 -1.66
N GLU A 176 -6.56 -7.94 -2.30
CA GLU A 176 -5.13 -7.62 -2.16
C GLU A 176 -4.85 -7.24 -0.70
N ASN A 177 -3.69 -7.62 -0.18
CA ASN A 177 -3.30 -7.34 1.21
C ASN A 177 -2.84 -5.88 1.45
N ASP A 178 -2.68 -5.10 0.39
CA ASP A 178 -2.12 -3.74 0.41
C ASP A 178 -3.13 -2.75 -0.21
N PRO A 179 -4.26 -2.43 0.49
CA PRO A 179 -5.10 -1.31 0.10
C PRO A 179 -4.36 0.00 0.31
N TYR A 180 -4.79 1.08 -0.32
CA TYR A 180 -4.09 2.36 -0.21
C TYR A 180 -5.04 3.54 -0.20
N ILE A 181 -4.64 4.60 0.51
CA ILE A 181 -5.42 5.83 0.62
C ILE A 181 -5.07 6.81 -0.50
N VAL A 182 -6.08 7.50 -1.00
CA VAL A 182 -5.96 8.56 -2.01
C VAL A 182 -6.62 9.83 -1.50
N THR A 183 -5.94 10.96 -1.65
CA THR A 183 -6.52 12.27 -1.35
C THR A 183 -6.95 12.99 -2.62
N THR A 184 -8.15 13.57 -2.57
CA THR A 184 -8.75 14.33 -3.66
C THR A 184 -9.33 15.65 -3.15
N SER A 185 -9.84 16.48 -4.07
CA SER A 185 -10.59 17.70 -3.71
C SER A 185 -11.88 17.41 -2.94
N ASP A 186 -12.48 16.24 -3.11
CA ASP A 186 -13.75 15.85 -2.49
C ASP A 186 -13.59 15.19 -1.13
N GLY A 187 -12.44 14.56 -0.87
CA GLY A 187 -12.18 13.85 0.37
C GLY A 187 -11.08 12.81 0.26
N LEU A 188 -11.10 11.91 1.23
CA LEU A 188 -10.20 10.78 1.32
C LEU A 188 -10.91 9.50 0.88
N PHE A 189 -10.24 8.70 0.07
CA PHE A 189 -10.78 7.44 -0.45
C PHE A 189 -9.75 6.33 -0.32
N TRP A 190 -10.21 5.15 0.03
CA TRP A 190 -9.41 3.94 -0.04
C TRP A 190 -9.62 3.24 -1.38
N ILE A 191 -8.56 2.73 -1.97
CA ILE A 191 -8.62 1.87 -3.14
C ILE A 191 -8.13 0.48 -2.74
N GLN A 192 -8.98 -0.51 -2.98
CA GLN A 192 -8.74 -1.92 -2.69
C GLN A 192 -8.80 -2.73 -3.98
N ASP A 193 -7.76 -3.47 -4.27
CA ASP A 193 -7.75 -4.43 -5.37
C ASP A 193 -8.46 -5.73 -4.98
N ALA A 194 -9.18 -6.32 -5.94
CA ALA A 194 -9.87 -7.57 -5.72
C ALA A 194 -9.71 -8.53 -6.90
N TYR A 195 -9.61 -9.81 -6.58
CA TYR A 195 -9.32 -10.88 -7.50
C TYR A 195 -10.49 -11.83 -7.65
N THR A 196 -10.69 -12.29 -8.89
CA THR A 196 -11.46 -13.48 -9.19
C THR A 196 -10.53 -14.67 -9.27
N LEU A 197 -10.92 -15.78 -8.68
CA LEU A 197 -10.14 -17.01 -8.57
C LEU A 197 -10.92 -18.23 -9.08
N SER A 198 -10.18 -19.23 -9.56
CA SER A 198 -10.69 -20.57 -9.79
C SER A 198 -9.55 -21.59 -9.65
N ASN A 199 -9.88 -22.80 -9.21
CA ASN A 199 -8.99 -23.97 -9.23
C ASN A 199 -9.42 -25.00 -10.29
N TYR A 200 -10.34 -24.63 -11.19
CA TYR A 200 -10.93 -25.51 -12.21
C TYR A 200 -10.55 -25.12 -13.63
N TYR A 201 -9.54 -24.25 -13.83
CA TYR A 201 -9.13 -23.89 -15.18
C TYR A 201 -8.42 -25.08 -15.84
N PRO A 202 -8.89 -25.56 -17.03
CA PRO A 202 -8.35 -26.78 -17.64
C PRO A 202 -6.87 -26.62 -18.05
N TYR A 203 -6.08 -27.64 -17.81
CA TYR A 203 -4.66 -27.73 -18.20
C TYR A 203 -3.77 -26.61 -17.66
N SER A 204 -4.20 -25.91 -16.61
CA SER A 204 -3.40 -24.88 -15.93
C SER A 204 -2.78 -25.44 -14.66
N GLN A 205 -1.51 -25.12 -14.45
CA GLN A 205 -0.78 -25.50 -13.23
C GLN A 205 -1.35 -24.75 -12.02
N PRO A 206 -1.59 -25.43 -10.89
CA PRO A 206 -1.88 -24.75 -9.62
C PRO A 206 -0.73 -23.83 -9.21
N TYR A 207 -1.07 -22.68 -8.64
CA TYR A 207 -0.10 -21.79 -8.02
C TYR A 207 0.21 -22.31 -6.62
N ASP A 208 1.33 -23.02 -6.52
CA ASP A 208 1.80 -23.67 -5.29
C ASP A 208 3.31 -23.40 -5.18
N THR A 209 3.67 -22.38 -4.40
CA THR A 209 5.05 -21.96 -4.16
C THR A 209 5.19 -21.48 -2.72
N ASP A 210 6.41 -21.46 -2.18
CA ASP A 210 6.71 -20.90 -0.86
C ASP A 210 6.26 -19.43 -0.72
N ILE A 211 6.26 -18.70 -1.84
CA ILE A 211 5.76 -17.34 -1.90
C ILE A 211 4.22 -17.33 -1.82
N SER A 212 3.53 -18.32 -2.46
CA SER A 212 2.07 -18.42 -2.39
C SER A 212 1.56 -18.65 -0.98
N GLU A 213 2.21 -19.50 -0.22
CA GLU A 213 1.86 -19.75 1.19
C GLU A 213 1.97 -18.47 2.04
N ARG A 214 3.02 -17.68 1.81
CA ARG A 214 3.21 -16.39 2.51
C ARG A 214 2.18 -15.34 2.13
N MET A 215 1.71 -15.33 0.88
CA MET A 215 0.81 -14.30 0.35
C MET A 215 -0.66 -14.68 0.47
N PHE A 216 -1.00 -15.94 0.29
CA PHE A 216 -2.38 -16.42 0.15
C PHE A 216 -2.76 -17.52 1.15
N GLY A 217 -1.82 -17.95 2.03
CA GLY A 217 -2.05 -19.07 2.94
C GLY A 217 -2.33 -20.37 2.17
N ASP A 218 -3.29 -21.14 2.65
CA ASP A 218 -3.67 -22.44 2.07
C ASP A 218 -4.56 -22.34 0.81
N LEU A 219 -4.69 -21.14 0.20
CA LEU A 219 -5.50 -20.96 -0.99
C LEU A 219 -4.86 -21.63 -2.20
N ASN A 220 -5.57 -22.59 -2.79
CA ASN A 220 -5.16 -23.26 -4.01
C ASN A 220 -5.98 -22.73 -5.20
N PHE A 221 -5.32 -22.19 -6.20
CA PHE A 221 -5.94 -21.71 -7.44
C PHE A 221 -5.02 -21.93 -8.64
N ASN A 222 -5.63 -22.07 -9.83
CA ASN A 222 -4.90 -22.14 -11.10
C ASN A 222 -5.41 -21.08 -12.11
N TYR A 223 -6.23 -20.16 -11.65
CA TYR A 223 -6.72 -18.99 -12.37
C TYR A 223 -6.86 -17.84 -11.42
N ILE A 224 -6.30 -16.70 -11.76
CA ILE A 224 -6.43 -15.44 -11.04
C ILE A 224 -6.50 -14.27 -12.02
N ARG A 225 -7.39 -13.31 -11.74
CA ARG A 225 -7.45 -12.02 -12.45
C ARG A 225 -7.70 -10.89 -11.47
N ASN A 226 -7.00 -9.77 -11.67
CA ASN A 226 -7.33 -8.52 -10.98
C ASN A 226 -8.51 -7.85 -11.70
N SER A 227 -9.70 -8.33 -11.46
CA SER A 227 -10.89 -7.98 -12.23
C SER A 227 -11.70 -6.84 -11.64
N VAL A 228 -11.43 -6.46 -10.38
CA VAL A 228 -12.23 -5.43 -9.70
C VAL A 228 -11.32 -4.48 -8.93
N LYS A 229 -11.61 -3.18 -9.05
CA LYS A 229 -11.10 -2.11 -8.18
C LYS A 229 -12.25 -1.64 -7.30
N ILE A 230 -12.02 -1.57 -6.01
CA ILE A 230 -13.02 -1.17 -5.03
C ILE A 230 -12.59 0.18 -4.46
N VAL A 231 -13.50 1.14 -4.47
CA VAL A 231 -13.29 2.46 -3.89
C VAL A 231 -14.19 2.61 -2.66
N VAL A 232 -13.62 3.02 -1.55
CA VAL A 232 -14.35 3.28 -0.31
C VAL A 232 -14.17 4.74 0.10
N ASP A 233 -15.27 5.44 0.29
CA ASP A 233 -15.27 6.79 0.88
C ASP A 233 -14.91 6.68 2.36
N ALA A 234 -13.77 7.25 2.77
CA ALA A 234 -13.29 7.18 4.15
C ALA A 234 -14.19 7.90 5.15
N TYR A 235 -15.03 8.84 4.71
CA TYR A 235 -15.97 9.57 5.54
C TYR A 235 -17.33 8.89 5.63
N ASN A 236 -17.91 8.47 4.48
CA ASN A 236 -19.26 7.91 4.41
C ASN A 236 -19.32 6.38 4.50
N GLY A 237 -18.23 5.68 4.18
CA GLY A 237 -18.18 4.22 4.07
C GLY A 237 -18.89 3.66 2.83
N ASP A 238 -19.15 4.51 1.83
CA ASP A 238 -19.71 4.07 0.56
C ASP A 238 -18.71 3.21 -0.19
N ILE A 239 -19.09 1.98 -0.51
CA ILE A 239 -18.26 1.01 -1.23
C ILE A 239 -18.75 0.93 -2.68
N ARG A 240 -17.84 1.16 -3.63
CA ARG A 240 -18.13 1.13 -5.07
C ARG A 240 -17.17 0.20 -5.76
N TYR A 241 -17.70 -0.70 -6.59
CA TYR A 241 -16.96 -1.73 -7.30
C TYR A 241 -16.86 -1.39 -8.79
N TYR A 242 -15.64 -1.40 -9.34
CA TYR A 242 -15.39 -1.08 -10.74
C TYR A 242 -14.68 -2.26 -11.44
N ILE A 243 -15.19 -2.67 -12.59
CA ILE A 243 -14.61 -3.76 -13.38
C ILE A 243 -13.35 -3.25 -14.09
N SER A 244 -12.18 -3.74 -13.68
CA SER A 244 -10.88 -3.42 -14.30
C SER A 244 -10.53 -4.38 -15.45
N ASN A 245 -11.08 -5.60 -15.44
CA ASN A 245 -10.88 -6.57 -16.53
C ASN A 245 -12.24 -7.09 -17.06
N PRO A 246 -12.84 -6.40 -18.02
CA PRO A 246 -14.14 -6.79 -18.56
C PRO A 246 -14.10 -8.10 -19.36
N ALA A 247 -12.92 -8.59 -19.75
CA ALA A 247 -12.76 -9.87 -20.45
C ALA A 247 -12.81 -11.10 -19.52
N ASP A 248 -12.79 -10.90 -18.20
CA ASP A 248 -12.87 -11.99 -17.23
C ASP A 248 -14.30 -12.59 -17.18
N PRO A 249 -14.48 -13.88 -17.52
CA PRO A 249 -15.79 -14.50 -17.51
C PRO A 249 -16.41 -14.61 -16.11
N ILE A 250 -15.58 -14.71 -15.06
CA ILE A 250 -16.06 -14.83 -13.68
C ILE A 250 -16.68 -13.52 -13.23
N VAL A 251 -16.00 -12.38 -13.44
CA VAL A 251 -16.55 -11.06 -13.08
C VAL A 251 -17.82 -10.75 -13.88
N GLN A 252 -17.89 -11.18 -15.15
CA GLN A 252 -19.11 -11.03 -15.97
C GLN A 252 -20.27 -11.89 -15.46
N ALA A 253 -19.99 -13.07 -14.91
CA ALA A 253 -21.01 -13.88 -14.25
C ALA A 253 -21.53 -13.17 -12.98
N TYR A 254 -20.67 -12.65 -12.13
CA TYR A 254 -21.08 -11.88 -10.95
C TYR A 254 -21.85 -10.60 -11.30
N ARG A 255 -21.48 -9.90 -12.36
CA ARG A 255 -22.23 -8.73 -12.86
C ARG A 255 -23.67 -9.07 -13.20
N ARG A 256 -23.93 -10.28 -13.76
CA ARG A 256 -25.27 -10.75 -14.08
C ARG A 256 -26.05 -11.22 -12.85
N ILE A 257 -25.37 -11.86 -11.90
CA ILE A 257 -25.97 -12.36 -10.64
C ILE A 257 -26.37 -11.19 -9.74
N TYR A 258 -25.54 -10.13 -9.68
CA TYR A 258 -25.73 -8.96 -8.82
C TYR A 258 -25.85 -7.68 -9.66
N PRO A 259 -27.00 -7.45 -10.32
CA PRO A 259 -27.19 -6.26 -11.15
C PRO A 259 -27.01 -4.95 -10.34
N GLY A 260 -26.19 -4.03 -10.87
CA GLY A 260 -25.93 -2.73 -10.24
C GLY A 260 -24.81 -2.72 -9.20
N LEU A 261 -24.27 -3.88 -8.80
CA LEU A 261 -23.13 -3.94 -7.88
C LEU A 261 -21.82 -3.52 -8.56
N LEU A 262 -21.57 -4.05 -9.74
CA LEU A 262 -20.34 -3.84 -10.49
C LEU A 262 -20.55 -2.82 -11.61
N LYS A 263 -19.78 -1.73 -11.56
CA LYS A 263 -19.79 -0.63 -12.53
C LYS A 263 -18.65 -0.78 -13.53
N ASP A 264 -18.77 -0.09 -14.66
CA ASP A 264 -17.66 -0.02 -15.61
C ASP A 264 -16.54 0.91 -15.07
N MET A 265 -15.28 0.62 -15.45
CA MET A 265 -14.11 1.38 -14.99
C MET A 265 -14.18 2.86 -15.35
N GLU A 266 -14.83 3.18 -16.46
CA GLU A 266 -15.05 4.53 -16.97
C GLU A 266 -15.95 5.37 -16.05
N GLU A 267 -16.78 4.74 -15.23
CA GLU A 267 -17.62 5.41 -14.23
C GLU A 267 -16.84 5.85 -12.97
N MET A 268 -15.62 5.36 -12.81
CA MET A 268 -14.76 5.81 -11.72
C MET A 268 -14.35 7.28 -11.93
N PRO A 269 -14.48 8.14 -10.91
CA PRO A 269 -14.01 9.52 -11.00
C PRO A 269 -12.58 9.60 -11.48
N GLN A 270 -12.29 10.51 -12.42
CA GLN A 270 -10.98 10.61 -13.05
C GLN A 270 -9.86 10.93 -12.04
N GLU A 271 -10.16 11.70 -10.99
CA GLU A 271 -9.20 11.97 -9.91
C GLU A 271 -8.75 10.67 -9.22
N LEU A 272 -9.66 9.72 -8.99
CA LEU A 272 -9.33 8.43 -8.38
C LEU A 272 -8.67 7.48 -9.38
N ARG A 273 -9.15 7.48 -10.64
CA ARG A 273 -8.63 6.58 -11.68
C ARG A 273 -7.14 6.80 -11.96
N LYS A 274 -6.65 8.02 -11.82
CA LYS A 274 -5.22 8.35 -11.96
C LYS A 274 -4.33 7.69 -10.90
N HIS A 275 -4.89 7.28 -9.78
CA HIS A 275 -4.19 6.64 -8.67
C HIS A 275 -4.29 5.11 -8.69
N VAL A 276 -5.05 4.54 -9.66
CA VAL A 276 -5.11 3.08 -9.81
C VAL A 276 -3.74 2.54 -10.17
N ARG A 277 -3.25 1.58 -9.36
CA ARG A 277 -1.95 0.95 -9.55
C ARG A 277 -2.08 -0.53 -9.89
N TYR A 278 -1.03 -1.10 -10.50
CA TYR A 278 -0.97 -2.53 -10.76
C TYR A 278 -0.61 -3.27 -9.47
N PRO A 279 -1.41 -4.26 -8.99
CA PRO A 279 -1.23 -4.80 -7.64
C PRO A 279 -0.02 -5.72 -7.53
N LYS A 280 0.73 -5.59 -6.41
CA LYS A 280 1.97 -6.33 -6.16
C LYS A 280 1.77 -7.84 -6.11
N GLN A 281 0.74 -8.32 -5.39
CA GLN A 281 0.49 -9.76 -5.26
C GLN A 281 0.19 -10.40 -6.63
N TYR A 282 -0.65 -9.74 -7.43
CA TYR A 282 -0.97 -10.23 -8.77
C TYR A 282 0.27 -10.28 -9.68
N PHE A 283 1.08 -9.23 -9.65
CA PHE A 283 2.32 -9.20 -10.41
C PHE A 283 3.31 -10.26 -9.93
N THR A 284 3.40 -10.50 -8.62
CA THR A 284 4.25 -11.57 -8.07
C THR A 284 3.83 -12.95 -8.57
N VAL A 285 2.51 -13.24 -8.60
CA VAL A 285 1.98 -14.48 -9.19
C VAL A 285 2.40 -14.61 -10.66
N GLN A 286 2.22 -13.54 -11.43
CA GLN A 286 2.58 -13.53 -12.85
C GLN A 286 4.08 -13.75 -13.04
N MET A 287 4.93 -13.13 -12.21
CA MET A 287 6.38 -13.30 -12.30
C MET A 287 6.83 -14.69 -11.88
N SER A 288 6.22 -15.29 -10.86
CA SER A 288 6.47 -16.69 -10.48
C SER A 288 6.14 -17.65 -11.62
N MET A 289 5.09 -17.41 -12.38
CA MET A 289 4.76 -18.23 -13.54
C MET A 289 5.66 -17.92 -14.73
N PHE A 290 5.89 -16.63 -15.01
CA PHE A 290 6.72 -16.20 -16.14
C PHE A 290 8.17 -16.62 -15.98
N SER A 291 8.68 -16.73 -14.75
CA SER A 291 10.06 -17.17 -14.46
C SER A 291 10.42 -18.51 -15.09
N ARG A 292 9.44 -19.38 -15.32
CA ARG A 292 9.59 -20.65 -16.02
C ARG A 292 9.06 -20.59 -17.45
N TYR A 293 7.86 -20.01 -17.64
CA TYR A 293 7.15 -20.06 -18.92
C TYR A 293 7.62 -19.02 -19.95
N HIS A 294 8.65 -18.22 -19.68
CA HIS A 294 9.29 -17.35 -20.67
C HIS A 294 10.10 -18.12 -21.70
N GLN A 295 10.48 -19.38 -21.42
CA GLN A 295 11.31 -20.20 -22.26
C GLN A 295 10.51 -20.71 -23.49
N VAL A 296 11.02 -20.39 -24.69
CA VAL A 296 10.40 -20.78 -25.95
C VAL A 296 10.99 -22.08 -26.54
N ASN A 297 12.17 -22.53 -26.07
CA ASN A 297 12.76 -23.77 -26.49
C ASN A 297 12.25 -24.92 -25.61
N PRO A 298 11.55 -25.92 -26.16
CA PRO A 298 10.96 -27.00 -25.36
C PRO A 298 12.00 -27.91 -24.68
N ILE A 299 13.22 -28.01 -25.23
CA ILE A 299 14.29 -28.82 -24.63
C ILE A 299 14.80 -28.09 -23.37
N LEU A 300 15.13 -26.79 -23.48
CA LEU A 300 15.58 -25.97 -22.36
C LEU A 300 14.53 -25.89 -21.27
N PHE A 301 13.25 -25.72 -21.67
CA PHE A 301 12.12 -25.72 -20.75
C PHE A 301 12.00 -27.05 -19.99
N TYR A 302 12.12 -28.19 -20.68
CA TYR A 302 12.06 -29.50 -20.04
C TYR A 302 13.26 -29.76 -19.08
N GLN A 303 14.42 -29.21 -19.41
CA GLN A 303 15.65 -29.33 -18.61
C GLN A 303 15.75 -28.31 -17.49
N GLU A 304 14.81 -27.35 -17.41
CA GLU A 304 14.80 -26.21 -16.45
C GLU A 304 16.12 -25.41 -16.48
N GLU A 305 16.75 -25.32 -17.67
CA GLU A 305 18.12 -24.79 -17.80
C GLU A 305 18.18 -23.25 -17.65
N ASP A 306 17.10 -22.54 -17.99
CA ASP A 306 17.01 -21.07 -17.96
C ASP A 306 15.87 -20.59 -17.08
N ASP A 307 15.47 -21.35 -16.07
CA ASP A 307 14.48 -20.92 -15.10
C ASP A 307 15.00 -19.72 -14.30
N TRP A 308 14.11 -18.79 -13.99
CA TRP A 308 14.42 -17.62 -13.18
C TRP A 308 13.80 -17.74 -11.80
N GLU A 309 14.29 -16.90 -10.87
CA GLU A 309 13.76 -16.81 -9.52
C GLU A 309 13.80 -15.37 -9.01
N PHE A 310 12.99 -15.07 -8.00
CA PHE A 310 13.15 -13.83 -7.24
C PHE A 310 14.50 -13.86 -6.53
N ILE A 311 15.17 -12.71 -6.53
CA ILE A 311 16.47 -12.58 -5.92
C ILE A 311 16.33 -12.72 -4.40
N GLU A 312 17.05 -13.68 -3.82
CA GLU A 312 17.05 -13.89 -2.37
C GLU A 312 18.01 -12.89 -1.70
N MET A 313 17.51 -12.19 -0.70
CA MET A 313 18.28 -11.25 0.11
C MET A 313 18.30 -11.73 1.56
N ASN A 314 19.16 -11.15 2.41
CA ASN A 314 19.25 -11.52 3.83
C ASN A 314 17.94 -11.35 4.61
N TYR A 315 17.00 -10.57 4.08
CA TYR A 315 15.67 -10.31 4.64
C TYR A 315 14.54 -11.05 3.92
N GLY A 316 14.84 -11.99 3.05
CA GLY A 316 13.90 -12.75 2.21
C GLY A 316 13.90 -12.29 0.75
N PRO A 317 13.01 -12.79 -0.09
CA PRO A 317 12.99 -12.49 -1.52
C PRO A 317 12.75 -10.99 -1.77
N LEU A 318 13.47 -10.45 -2.76
CA LEU A 318 13.25 -9.08 -3.25
C LEU A 318 11.95 -9.05 -4.07
N LEU A 319 10.85 -8.80 -3.37
CA LEU A 319 9.53 -8.72 -3.98
C LEU A 319 9.38 -7.43 -4.81
N PRO A 320 8.43 -7.40 -5.77
CA PRO A 320 8.17 -6.24 -6.61
C PRO A 320 7.95 -4.94 -5.82
N TYR A 321 8.44 -3.83 -6.35
CA TYR A 321 8.33 -2.51 -5.75
C TYR A 321 8.01 -1.43 -6.78
N TYR A 322 7.34 -0.35 -6.33
CA TYR A 322 6.97 0.77 -7.19
C TYR A 322 8.11 1.77 -7.33
N LEU A 323 8.25 2.28 -8.54
CA LEU A 323 9.17 3.38 -8.88
C LEU A 323 8.50 4.34 -9.87
N THR A 324 8.99 5.58 -9.88
CA THR A 324 8.67 6.56 -10.92
C THR A 324 9.92 6.82 -11.75
N LEU A 325 9.89 6.37 -13.00
CA LEU A 325 11.02 6.47 -13.94
C LEU A 325 10.53 6.80 -15.36
N ASN A 326 11.44 7.30 -16.18
CA ASN A 326 11.23 7.53 -17.62
C ASN A 326 11.70 6.36 -18.50
N LEU A 327 11.49 5.14 -18.04
CA LEU A 327 12.00 3.92 -18.67
C LEU A 327 11.14 3.45 -19.85
N LEU A 328 9.81 3.50 -19.70
CA LEU A 328 8.88 3.10 -20.76
C LEU A 328 8.72 4.19 -21.82
N ASN A 329 8.86 5.44 -21.42
CA ASN A 329 8.83 6.61 -22.28
C ASN A 329 9.96 7.57 -21.89
N PRO A 330 11.00 7.78 -22.75
CA PRO A 330 12.13 8.65 -22.41
C PRO A 330 11.77 10.11 -22.14
N GLN A 331 10.58 10.56 -22.58
CA GLN A 331 10.14 11.95 -22.44
C GLN A 331 9.20 12.19 -21.25
N LYS A 332 8.76 11.10 -20.58
CA LYS A 332 7.76 11.17 -19.52
C LYS A 332 8.10 10.21 -18.40
N GLN A 333 8.05 10.69 -17.18
CA GLN A 333 8.08 9.80 -16.02
C GLN A 333 6.75 9.04 -15.90
N GLU A 334 6.84 7.76 -15.60
CA GLU A 334 5.69 6.89 -15.38
C GLU A 334 5.86 6.10 -14.07
N PHE A 335 4.75 5.88 -13.41
CA PHE A 335 4.70 5.04 -12.22
C PHE A 335 4.66 3.57 -12.67
N ILE A 336 5.61 2.78 -12.22
CA ILE A 336 5.83 1.41 -12.66
C ILE A 336 6.04 0.49 -11.47
N LEU A 337 5.72 -0.79 -11.64
CA LEU A 337 6.03 -1.85 -10.70
C LEU A 337 7.16 -2.69 -11.27
N VAL A 338 8.23 -2.87 -10.51
CA VAL A 338 9.49 -3.46 -10.99
C VAL A 338 9.81 -4.72 -10.21
N SER A 339 10.28 -5.76 -10.91
CA SER A 339 10.82 -7.00 -10.33
C SER A 339 12.12 -7.39 -11.02
N PRO A 340 13.28 -7.28 -10.37
CA PRO A 340 14.51 -7.89 -10.84
C PRO A 340 14.47 -9.41 -10.61
N MET A 341 15.02 -10.18 -11.56
CA MET A 341 15.05 -11.64 -11.53
C MET A 341 16.46 -12.16 -11.79
N SER A 342 16.82 -13.26 -11.14
CA SER A 342 18.07 -14.00 -11.35
C SER A 342 17.80 -15.35 -11.99
N PRO A 343 18.80 -15.97 -12.69
CA PRO A 343 18.69 -17.37 -13.06
C PRO A 343 18.69 -18.23 -11.79
N THR A 344 17.91 -19.29 -11.78
CA THR A 344 17.81 -20.20 -10.64
C THR A 344 19.19 -20.70 -10.19
N GLY A 345 19.48 -20.57 -8.90
CA GLY A 345 20.73 -20.96 -8.27
C GLY A 345 21.94 -20.06 -8.63
N ARG A 346 21.70 -18.84 -9.11
CA ARG A 346 22.77 -17.88 -9.44
C ARG A 346 22.42 -16.48 -8.94
N ASP A 347 23.43 -15.74 -8.53
CA ASP A 347 23.27 -14.39 -7.95
C ASP A 347 23.32 -13.25 -8.98
N ASN A 348 23.61 -13.53 -10.25
CA ASN A 348 23.69 -12.50 -11.29
C ASN A 348 22.30 -12.03 -11.74
N LEU A 349 22.18 -10.76 -12.10
CA LEU A 349 20.94 -10.20 -12.63
C LEU A 349 20.66 -10.74 -14.05
N ARG A 350 19.48 -11.32 -14.26
CA ARG A 350 19.08 -11.92 -15.54
C ARG A 350 18.08 -11.06 -16.30
N SER A 351 17.14 -10.50 -15.59
CA SER A 351 16.13 -9.64 -16.21
C SER A 351 15.58 -8.63 -15.23
N LEU A 352 14.98 -7.59 -15.80
CA LEU A 352 14.17 -6.63 -15.08
C LEU A 352 12.77 -6.64 -15.71
N VAL A 353 11.77 -7.04 -14.95
CA VAL A 353 10.40 -7.11 -15.42
C VAL A 353 9.61 -5.94 -14.84
N ILE A 354 8.83 -5.28 -15.69
CA ILE A 354 8.16 -4.02 -15.36
C ILE A 354 6.71 -4.10 -15.76
N ALA A 355 5.80 -3.74 -14.85
CA ALA A 355 4.40 -3.49 -15.18
C ALA A 355 4.10 -1.99 -15.14
N GLY A 356 3.46 -1.48 -16.18
CA GLY A 356 2.97 -0.10 -16.21
C GLY A 356 1.79 0.08 -15.27
N CYS A 357 1.79 1.17 -14.50
CA CYS A 357 0.70 1.54 -13.59
C CYS A 357 -0.12 2.73 -14.10
N ASP A 358 0.42 3.55 -14.98
CA ASP A 358 -0.30 4.69 -15.56
C ASP A 358 -1.20 4.29 -16.73
N GLU A 359 -2.26 5.07 -16.99
CA GLU A 359 -3.36 4.73 -17.91
C GLU A 359 -2.89 4.20 -19.27
N GLU A 360 -1.89 4.84 -19.88
CA GLU A 360 -1.40 4.47 -21.23
C GLU A 360 -0.76 3.08 -21.27
N ASN A 361 -0.09 2.70 -20.19
CA ASN A 361 0.67 1.45 -20.07
C ASN A 361 0.13 0.52 -18.99
N TYR A 362 -1.03 0.85 -18.39
CA TYR A 362 -1.62 0.04 -17.33
C TYR A 362 -1.78 -1.43 -17.74
N GLY A 363 -1.18 -2.30 -16.93
CA GLY A 363 -1.25 -3.76 -17.15
C GLY A 363 -0.39 -4.30 -18.29
N LYS A 364 0.35 -3.46 -19.03
CA LYS A 364 1.36 -3.93 -19.96
C LYS A 364 2.61 -4.34 -19.19
N ILE A 365 3.13 -5.51 -19.52
CA ILE A 365 4.35 -6.05 -18.91
C ILE A 365 5.48 -6.01 -19.92
N PHE A 366 6.59 -5.41 -19.53
CA PHE A 366 7.81 -5.27 -20.30
C PHE A 366 8.92 -6.11 -19.65
N VAL A 367 9.68 -6.83 -20.45
CA VAL A 367 10.77 -7.66 -19.97
C VAL A 367 12.07 -7.20 -20.61
N TYR A 368 12.96 -6.69 -19.79
CA TYR A 368 14.33 -6.36 -20.18
C TYR A 368 15.24 -7.53 -19.80
N SER A 369 15.63 -8.34 -20.79
CA SER A 369 16.51 -9.49 -20.59
C SER A 369 17.94 -9.10 -20.90
N PHE A 370 18.86 -9.46 -20.04
CA PHE A 370 20.30 -9.25 -20.24
C PHE A 370 20.93 -10.44 -20.98
N PRO A 371 21.91 -10.18 -21.88
CA PRO A 371 22.56 -11.23 -22.62
C PRO A 371 23.26 -12.27 -21.71
N LYS A 372 23.14 -13.56 -22.04
CA LYS A 372 23.78 -14.63 -21.26
C LYS A 372 25.32 -14.53 -21.21
N GLY A 373 25.94 -13.84 -22.18
CA GLY A 373 27.39 -13.63 -22.27
C GLY A 373 27.91 -12.45 -21.43
N GLU A 374 27.03 -11.60 -20.89
CA GLU A 374 27.40 -10.47 -20.06
C GLU A 374 27.08 -10.80 -18.61
N GLN A 375 28.06 -10.67 -17.73
CA GLN A 375 27.89 -10.89 -16.31
C GLN A 375 27.48 -9.56 -15.66
N ILE A 376 26.18 -9.39 -15.41
CA ILE A 376 25.66 -8.26 -14.64
C ILE A 376 25.48 -8.72 -13.20
N PHE A 377 26.12 -8.02 -12.26
CA PHE A 377 26.00 -8.34 -10.84
C PHE A 377 24.54 -8.22 -10.39
N GLY A 378 24.05 -9.21 -9.66
CA GLY A 378 22.75 -9.11 -9.01
C GLY A 378 22.85 -8.46 -7.62
N PRO A 379 21.72 -8.08 -7.03
CA PRO A 379 21.65 -7.46 -5.71
C PRO A 379 22.42 -8.17 -4.60
N ALA A 380 22.40 -9.51 -4.56
CA ALA A 380 23.15 -10.28 -3.57
C ALA A 380 24.68 -10.12 -3.74
N GLN A 381 25.16 -10.08 -4.99
CA GLN A 381 26.58 -9.84 -5.28
C GLN A 381 26.99 -8.40 -4.92
N ILE A 382 26.11 -7.42 -5.14
CA ILE A 382 26.37 -6.03 -4.73
C ILE A 382 26.49 -5.93 -3.21
N ILE A 383 25.65 -6.61 -2.43
CA ILE A 383 25.79 -6.67 -0.96
C ILE A 383 27.16 -7.28 -0.58
N ALA A 384 27.59 -8.31 -1.29
CA ALA A 384 28.93 -8.89 -1.04
C ALA A 384 30.05 -7.88 -1.31
N LEU A 385 29.98 -7.11 -2.41
CA LEU A 385 30.93 -6.04 -2.71
C LEU A 385 30.92 -4.94 -1.65
N ILE A 386 29.76 -4.50 -1.20
CA ILE A 386 29.61 -3.52 -0.10
C ILE A 386 30.33 -4.01 1.17
N ASN A 387 30.13 -5.28 1.52
CA ASN A 387 30.74 -5.86 2.72
C ASN A 387 32.26 -6.12 2.56
N GLN A 388 32.76 -6.21 1.34
CA GLN A 388 34.19 -6.37 1.05
C GLN A 388 34.94 -5.04 0.97
N ASP A 389 34.25 -3.93 0.73
CA ASP A 389 34.86 -2.61 0.77
C ASP A 389 35.30 -2.27 2.21
N THR A 390 36.60 -2.07 2.40
CA THR A 390 37.19 -1.91 3.74
C THR A 390 36.71 -0.65 4.44
N ALA A 391 36.52 0.44 3.71
CA ALA A 391 36.10 1.72 4.29
C ALA A 391 34.64 1.66 4.73
N ILE A 392 33.76 1.13 3.85
CA ILE A 392 32.34 0.95 4.12
C ILE A 392 32.13 -0.04 5.27
N ALA A 393 32.77 -1.22 5.20
CA ALA A 393 32.64 -2.26 6.23
C ALA A 393 33.09 -1.77 7.61
N GLN A 394 34.16 -0.98 7.67
CA GLN A 394 34.64 -0.38 8.91
C GLN A 394 33.64 0.61 9.50
N GLU A 395 33.06 1.49 8.67
CA GLU A 395 32.10 2.49 9.10
C GLU A 395 30.78 1.82 9.59
N LEU A 396 30.25 0.84 8.85
CA LEU A 396 29.07 0.08 9.25
C LEU A 396 29.30 -0.69 10.55
N THR A 397 30.48 -1.29 10.73
CA THR A 397 30.83 -2.01 11.98
C THR A 397 30.89 -1.07 13.17
N LEU A 398 31.42 0.14 13.00
CA LEU A 398 31.45 1.16 14.08
C LEU A 398 30.03 1.59 14.48
N TRP A 399 29.12 1.69 13.53
CA TRP A 399 27.74 2.08 13.81
C TRP A 399 26.89 0.96 14.42
N ASP A 400 27.22 -0.29 14.17
CA ASP A 400 26.50 -1.45 14.73
C ASP A 400 27.01 -1.83 16.14
N GLN A 401 27.60 -0.86 16.88
CA GLN A 401 28.15 -1.03 18.23
C GLN A 401 27.35 -0.25 19.26
N ALA A 402 27.36 -0.75 20.51
CA ALA A 402 27.07 -0.05 21.77
C ALA A 402 25.89 0.94 21.76
N GLY A 403 24.71 0.53 21.29
CA GLY A 403 23.48 1.32 21.43
C GLY A 403 22.85 1.80 20.11
N SER A 404 23.44 1.44 18.98
CA SER A 404 22.84 1.60 17.65
C SER A 404 22.86 0.30 16.87
N ARG A 405 21.97 0.20 15.89
CA ARG A 405 21.85 -0.93 14.97
C ARG A 405 21.81 -0.40 13.53
N VAL A 406 22.60 -1.01 12.66
CA VAL A 406 22.56 -0.73 11.23
C VAL A 406 21.43 -1.53 10.59
N ILE A 407 20.58 -0.84 9.82
CA ILE A 407 19.50 -1.44 9.06
C ILE A 407 19.75 -1.14 7.58
N PHE A 408 19.91 -2.20 6.80
CA PHE A 408 19.91 -2.10 5.34
C PHE A 408 18.46 -1.93 4.86
N GLY A 409 18.17 -0.84 4.16
CA GLY A 409 16.90 -0.65 3.50
C GLY A 409 16.73 -1.60 2.31
N LYS A 410 15.62 -1.53 1.61
CA LYS A 410 15.44 -2.30 0.38
C LYS A 410 16.36 -1.77 -0.71
N MET A 411 17.08 -2.67 -1.37
CA MET A 411 17.90 -2.32 -2.53
C MET A 411 17.01 -1.98 -3.72
N ILE A 412 17.32 -0.86 -4.36
CA ILE A 412 16.63 -0.40 -5.57
C ILE A 412 17.55 -0.66 -6.76
N VAL A 413 17.03 -1.31 -7.79
CA VAL A 413 17.74 -1.63 -9.04
C VAL A 413 17.21 -0.72 -10.13
N LEU A 414 18.07 0.14 -10.66
CA LEU A 414 17.72 1.19 -11.63
C LEU A 414 18.48 0.98 -12.94
N PRO A 415 17.80 0.72 -14.06
CA PRO A 415 18.43 0.78 -15.36
C PRO A 415 18.67 2.25 -15.77
N ILE A 416 19.93 2.60 -16.04
CA ILE A 416 20.33 3.95 -16.49
C ILE A 416 21.19 3.81 -17.74
N GLY A 417 20.68 4.24 -18.89
CA GLY A 417 21.33 4.06 -20.17
C GLY A 417 21.60 2.59 -20.46
N ASN A 418 22.89 2.23 -20.62
CA ASN A 418 23.32 0.83 -20.85
C ASN A 418 23.84 0.15 -19.57
N SER A 419 23.62 0.73 -18.41
CA SER A 419 24.13 0.24 -17.13
C SER A 419 23.01 0.02 -16.13
N ILE A 420 23.30 -0.77 -15.10
CA ILE A 420 22.44 -0.93 -13.92
C ILE A 420 23.07 -0.22 -12.74
N LEU A 421 22.31 0.63 -12.10
CA LEU A 421 22.66 1.29 -10.86
C LEU A 421 21.92 0.61 -9.71
N TYR A 422 22.64 0.33 -8.64
CA TYR A 422 22.09 -0.22 -7.40
C TYR A 422 22.15 0.85 -6.33
N VAL A 423 21.03 1.10 -5.67
CA VAL A 423 20.94 2.08 -4.58
C VAL A 423 20.51 1.36 -3.32
N GLN A 424 21.36 1.40 -2.29
CA GLN A 424 21.16 0.74 -1.01
C GLN A 424 21.12 1.78 0.12
N PRO A 425 19.94 2.14 0.62
CA PRO A 425 19.83 3.02 1.79
C PRO A 425 20.32 2.33 3.06
N ILE A 426 21.03 3.06 3.91
CA ILE A 426 21.50 2.60 5.22
C ILE A 426 20.87 3.46 6.29
N TYR A 427 20.14 2.82 7.20
CA TYR A 427 19.52 3.46 8.34
C TYR A 427 20.21 3.08 9.64
N LEU A 428 20.21 4.01 10.59
CA LEU A 428 20.57 3.75 11.97
C LEU A 428 19.34 3.78 12.86
N GLU A 429 19.19 2.75 13.66
CA GLU A 429 18.17 2.64 14.69
C GLU A 429 18.83 2.67 16.07
N SER A 430 18.27 3.44 17.01
CA SER A 430 18.69 3.37 18.41
C SER A 430 18.27 2.04 19.05
N ALA A 431 19.19 1.37 19.74
CA ALA A 431 18.87 0.17 20.52
C ALA A 431 18.02 0.46 21.76
N TYR A 432 17.81 1.75 22.11
CA TYR A 432 17.05 2.20 23.25
C TYR A 432 15.58 2.52 22.90
N ARG A 433 14.87 3.17 23.82
CA ARG A 433 13.41 3.32 23.90
C ARG A 433 12.68 3.88 22.64
N LEU A 434 13.35 4.70 21.84
CA LEU A 434 12.78 5.25 20.58
C LEU A 434 13.50 4.58 19.40
N LYS A 435 12.88 3.54 18.88
CA LYS A 435 13.37 2.79 17.72
C LYS A 435 12.85 3.45 16.43
N ILE A 436 13.35 4.63 16.11
CA ILE A 436 13.07 5.31 14.86
C ILE A 436 14.31 5.17 13.97
N PRO A 437 14.24 4.43 12.85
CA PRO A 437 15.34 4.36 11.90
C PRO A 437 15.52 5.71 11.22
N GLU A 438 16.75 6.23 11.23
CA GLU A 438 17.13 7.45 10.50
C GLU A 438 18.02 7.09 9.32
N LEU A 439 17.72 7.65 8.13
CA LEU A 439 18.60 7.50 6.96
C LEU A 439 19.95 8.15 7.28
N ARG A 440 21.02 7.35 7.17
CA ARG A 440 22.36 7.81 7.53
C ARG A 440 23.28 7.93 6.34
N ARG A 441 23.18 6.98 5.40
CA ARG A 441 23.96 6.91 4.18
C ARG A 441 23.15 6.29 3.04
N ILE A 442 23.62 6.56 1.86
CA ILE A 442 23.18 5.88 0.65
C ILE A 442 24.43 5.26 0.02
N ILE A 443 24.35 3.98 -0.29
CA ILE A 443 25.38 3.29 -1.03
C ILE A 443 24.90 3.16 -2.47
N VAL A 444 25.71 3.60 -3.40
CA VAL A 444 25.46 3.47 -4.84
C VAL A 444 26.51 2.55 -5.45
N SER A 445 26.08 1.64 -6.30
CA SER A 445 26.99 0.73 -6.99
C SER A 445 26.65 0.66 -8.48
N GLN A 446 27.70 0.65 -9.30
CA GLN A 446 27.66 0.42 -10.75
C GLN A 446 28.78 -0.52 -11.13
N GLY A 447 28.44 -1.72 -11.59
CA GLY A 447 29.43 -2.78 -11.80
C GLY A 447 30.13 -3.14 -10.48
N ASP A 448 31.47 -3.06 -10.47
CA ASP A 448 32.33 -3.32 -9.30
C ASP A 448 32.63 -2.07 -8.47
N LEU A 449 32.24 -0.90 -8.93
CA LEU A 449 32.39 0.35 -8.21
C LEU A 449 31.30 0.50 -7.15
N VAL A 450 31.72 0.73 -5.92
CA VAL A 450 30.81 0.98 -4.78
C VAL A 450 31.22 2.30 -4.11
N VAL A 451 30.26 3.18 -3.89
CA VAL A 451 30.46 4.47 -3.23
C VAL A 451 29.40 4.64 -2.15
N MET A 452 29.78 5.17 -1.01
CA MET A 452 28.86 5.48 0.10
C MET A 452 28.98 6.95 0.47
N ASP A 453 27.85 7.66 0.42
CA ASP A 453 27.79 9.06 0.87
C ASP A 453 26.47 9.38 1.57
N ARG A 454 26.29 10.65 1.97
CA ARG A 454 25.11 11.11 2.70
C ARG A 454 23.87 11.25 1.82
N THR A 455 24.08 11.72 0.59
CA THR A 455 23.03 11.96 -0.41
C THR A 455 23.37 11.26 -1.72
N LEU A 456 22.45 11.29 -2.68
CA LEU A 456 22.71 10.84 -4.05
C LEU A 456 23.46 11.89 -4.90
N GLU A 457 23.54 13.14 -4.41
CA GLU A 457 24.20 14.24 -5.10
C GLU A 457 25.69 14.31 -4.75
N ASP A 458 26.09 13.87 -3.55
CA ASP A 458 27.48 13.78 -3.10
C ASP A 458 28.20 12.59 -3.76
#